data_817deed60a5eeec78d917121d344413f
#
_entry.id   817deed60a5eeec78d917121d344413f
#
_cell.length_a   1.000
_cell.length_b   1.000
_cell.length_c   1.000
_cell.angle_alpha   90.00
_cell.angle_beta   90.00
_cell.angle_gamma   90.00
#
_symmetry.space_group_name_H-M   'P 1'
#
loop_
_entity.id
_entity.type
_entity.pdbx_description
1 polymer ?
#
loop_
_entity_poly.entity_id
_entity_poly.type
_entity_poly.pdbx_seq_one_letter_code
_entity_poly.pdbx_strand_id
1 'polypeptide(L)'
;LFFCIDSDDQIIEGTVKKIIETHQGLQDDKFLCGIIAKKLIINRQTSQNLPNLKRSTLHDIYQTGFTGDTSLVFKTSVLREFPFPEIAGEKFVTEGYVYDQIDQKYEFLILNDFLMRCEYQEDGYTTNAASLYLKYPKGWALFYAQYYRFYAKSLRDKIKYMGHYISMCMFAKIPLFKMFNDSPSVIISLISIPAGLKFYKRFKSNASTK
;
A
#
# COMPACT_ATOMS: atom_id res chain seq x y z
N LEU A 1 6.05 -0.24 20.35
CA LEU A 1 5.37 0.37 19.19
C LEU A 1 6.40 0.88 18.16
N PHE A 2 5.99 0.95 16.93
CA PHE A 2 6.74 1.51 15.81
C PHE A 2 5.86 2.52 15.08
N PHE A 3 6.38 3.73 14.88
CA PHE A 3 5.73 4.81 14.13
C PHE A 3 6.75 5.36 13.13
N CYS A 4 6.50 5.15 11.84
CA CYS A 4 7.33 5.67 10.78
C CYS A 4 6.92 7.12 10.45
N ILE A 5 7.90 8.00 10.34
CA ILE A 5 7.70 9.42 10.03
C ILE A 5 8.72 9.77 8.96
N ASP A 6 8.25 10.32 7.85
CA ASP A 6 9.11 10.80 6.79
C ASP A 6 9.91 12.03 7.25
N SER A 7 11.08 12.27 6.68
CA SER A 7 12.01 13.32 7.13
C SER A 7 11.46 14.74 6.96
N ASP A 8 10.46 14.92 6.11
CA ASP A 8 9.75 16.16 5.81
C ASP A 8 8.40 16.30 6.52
N ASP A 9 7.99 15.25 7.25
CA ASP A 9 6.77 15.26 8.07
C ASP A 9 7.02 15.79 9.48
N GLN A 10 5.98 16.29 10.14
CA GLN A 10 6.06 16.80 11.50
C GLN A 10 5.01 16.17 12.42
N ILE A 11 5.45 15.75 13.58
CA ILE A 11 4.56 15.26 14.65
C ILE A 11 3.77 16.43 15.23
N ILE A 12 2.47 16.20 15.44
CA ILE A 12 1.61 17.17 16.14
C ILE A 12 1.88 17.06 17.64
N GLU A 13 1.83 18.18 18.34
CA GLU A 13 2.01 18.21 19.80
C GLU A 13 1.02 17.27 20.51
N GLY A 14 1.51 16.55 21.51
CA GLY A 14 0.71 15.55 22.25
C GLY A 14 0.54 14.20 21.57
N THR A 15 1.01 14.01 20.33
CA THR A 15 0.89 12.74 19.59
C THR A 15 1.43 11.54 20.36
N VAL A 16 2.63 11.65 20.95
CA VAL A 16 3.24 10.53 21.69
C VAL A 16 2.38 10.14 22.88
N LYS A 17 1.85 11.12 23.62
CA LYS A 17 0.94 10.88 24.74
C LYS A 17 -0.33 10.15 24.28
N LYS A 18 -0.97 10.62 23.20
CA LYS A 18 -2.16 9.98 22.62
C LYS A 18 -1.90 8.53 22.20
N ILE A 19 -0.77 8.28 21.55
CA ILE A 19 -0.37 6.93 21.14
C ILE A 19 -0.22 6.01 22.35
N ILE A 20 0.45 6.48 23.43
CA ILE A 20 0.65 5.70 24.65
C ILE A 20 -0.68 5.39 25.35
N GLU A 21 -1.54 6.40 25.52
CA GLU A 21 -2.86 6.24 26.13
C GLU A 21 -3.74 5.27 25.34
N THR A 22 -3.75 5.41 24.00
CA THR A 22 -4.50 4.52 23.12
C THR A 22 -3.93 3.11 23.14
N HIS A 23 -2.61 2.96 23.22
CA HIS A 23 -1.95 1.65 23.29
C HIS A 23 -2.28 0.87 24.56
N GLN A 24 -2.50 1.54 25.69
CA GLN A 24 -2.90 0.87 26.93
C GLN A 24 -4.19 0.05 26.75
N GLY A 25 -5.12 0.55 25.90
CA GLY A 25 -6.33 -0.20 25.49
C GLY A 25 -6.10 -1.32 24.47
N LEU A 26 -4.88 -1.42 23.91
CA LEU A 26 -4.54 -2.42 22.86
C LEU A 26 -3.79 -3.63 23.40
N GLN A 27 -3.24 -3.57 24.64
CA GLN A 27 -2.23 -4.52 25.10
C GLN A 27 -2.71 -5.97 25.09
N ASP A 28 -3.97 -6.21 25.44
CA ASP A 28 -4.54 -7.56 25.60
C ASP A 28 -5.24 -8.07 24.33
N ASP A 29 -5.46 -7.23 23.32
CA ASP A 29 -6.09 -7.67 22.07
C ASP A 29 -5.03 -8.14 21.05
N LYS A 30 -4.96 -9.46 20.88
CA LYS A 30 -4.04 -10.12 19.95
C LYS A 30 -4.44 -10.00 18.48
N PHE A 31 -5.65 -9.53 18.19
CA PHE A 31 -6.12 -9.30 16.82
C PHE A 31 -5.84 -7.87 16.32
N LEU A 32 -5.38 -6.98 17.20
CA LEU A 32 -5.02 -5.62 16.82
C LEU A 32 -3.51 -5.52 16.56
N CYS A 33 -3.17 -5.01 15.35
CA CYS A 33 -1.78 -4.76 14.95
C CYS A 33 -1.26 -3.39 15.38
N GLY A 34 -2.14 -2.45 15.74
CA GLY A 34 -1.72 -1.10 16.05
C GLY A 34 -2.85 -0.09 16.03
N ILE A 35 -2.49 1.16 15.73
CA ILE A 35 -3.41 2.31 15.67
C ILE A 35 -3.34 2.90 14.27
N ILE A 36 -4.51 3.20 13.69
CA ILE A 36 -4.62 4.02 12.49
C ILE A 36 -5.23 5.36 12.85
N ALA A 37 -4.60 6.44 12.42
CA ALA A 37 -5.07 7.80 12.63
C ALA A 37 -4.97 8.62 11.33
N LYS A 38 -5.50 9.84 11.35
CA LYS A 38 -5.43 10.75 10.21
C LYS A 38 -4.05 11.40 10.10
N LYS A 39 -3.62 11.68 8.87
CA LYS A 39 -2.49 12.54 8.54
C LYS A 39 -3.05 13.90 8.07
N LEU A 40 -2.62 14.99 8.66
CA LEU A 40 -3.03 16.34 8.25
C LEU A 40 -2.20 16.76 7.03
N ILE A 41 -2.83 16.87 5.88
CA ILE A 41 -2.19 17.34 4.66
C ILE A 41 -2.42 18.86 4.54
N ILE A 42 -1.35 19.66 4.57
CA ILE A 42 -1.46 21.12 4.67
C ILE A 42 -1.86 21.75 3.34
N ASN A 43 -1.32 21.25 2.23
CA ASN A 43 -1.50 21.83 0.90
C ASN A 43 -2.57 21.13 0.03
N ARG A 44 -3.41 20.30 0.64
CA ARG A 44 -4.58 19.71 -0.01
C ARG A 44 -5.76 19.64 0.93
N GLN A 45 -6.95 19.87 0.40
CA GLN A 45 -8.17 19.62 1.16
C GLN A 45 -8.41 18.09 1.23
N THR A 46 -8.14 17.54 2.41
CA THR A 46 -8.55 16.18 2.77
C THR A 46 -9.70 16.33 3.75
N SER A 47 -10.91 16.15 3.25
CA SER A 47 -12.11 16.49 4.01
C SER A 47 -12.76 15.31 4.71
N GLN A 48 -12.21 14.10 4.58
CA GLN A 48 -12.88 12.93 5.09
C GLN A 48 -12.31 12.48 6.42
N ASN A 49 -13.22 12.29 7.37
CA ASN A 49 -12.92 11.58 8.61
C ASN A 49 -12.76 10.09 8.32
N LEU A 50 -11.94 9.42 9.12
CA LEU A 50 -11.94 7.96 9.16
C LEU A 50 -13.37 7.46 9.48
N PRO A 51 -13.74 6.25 9.04
CA PRO A 51 -15.07 5.70 9.31
C PRO A 51 -15.30 5.64 10.84
N ASN A 52 -16.57 5.85 11.25
CA ASN A 52 -16.96 5.79 12.66
C ASN A 52 -17.04 4.33 13.15
N LEU A 53 -15.90 3.66 13.15
CA LEU A 53 -15.71 2.29 13.61
C LEU A 53 -14.65 2.30 14.71
N LYS A 54 -14.73 1.32 15.61
CA LYS A 54 -13.67 1.16 16.63
C LYS A 54 -12.41 0.55 16.05
N ARG A 55 -12.55 -0.36 15.07
CA ARG A 55 -11.45 -1.10 14.45
C ARG A 55 -11.76 -1.42 12.99
N SER A 56 -10.74 -1.55 12.18
CA SER A 56 -10.83 -1.94 10.77
C SER A 56 -9.46 -2.35 10.24
N THR A 57 -9.43 -3.02 9.07
CA THR A 57 -8.22 -3.15 8.27
C THR A 57 -7.93 -1.83 7.54
N LEU A 58 -6.68 -1.61 7.14
CA LEU A 58 -6.31 -0.47 6.31
C LEU A 58 -7.03 -0.51 4.96
N HIS A 59 -7.10 -1.70 4.34
CA HIS A 59 -7.80 -1.90 3.08
C HIS A 59 -9.27 -1.49 3.18
N ASP A 60 -10.00 -1.96 4.19
CA ASP A 60 -11.42 -1.67 4.33
C ASP A 60 -11.69 -0.17 4.56
N ILE A 61 -10.80 0.54 5.29
CA ILE A 61 -10.90 2.00 5.42
C ILE A 61 -10.91 2.68 4.05
N TYR A 62 -9.97 2.31 3.16
CA TYR A 62 -9.94 2.88 1.81
C TYR A 62 -11.14 2.44 0.94
N GLN A 63 -11.74 1.28 1.21
CA GLN A 63 -12.97 0.86 0.51
C GLN A 63 -14.21 1.68 0.92
N THR A 64 -14.18 2.37 2.06
CA THR A 64 -15.27 3.30 2.43
C THR A 64 -15.30 4.58 1.60
N GLY A 65 -14.32 4.79 0.73
CA GLY A 65 -14.14 6.01 -0.05
C GLY A 65 -13.29 7.07 0.67
N PHE A 66 -12.62 6.73 1.76
CA PHE A 66 -11.63 7.61 2.38
C PHE A 66 -10.51 7.94 1.38
N THR A 67 -10.20 9.22 1.23
CA THR A 67 -9.21 9.72 0.26
C THR A 67 -8.01 10.43 0.91
N GLY A 68 -7.97 10.50 2.23
CA GLY A 68 -6.85 11.08 2.97
C GLY A 68 -5.69 10.10 3.13
N ASP A 69 -4.58 10.60 3.64
CA ASP A 69 -3.48 9.76 4.11
C ASP A 69 -3.67 9.40 5.58
N THR A 70 -3.11 8.27 5.96
CA THR A 70 -3.20 7.74 7.32
C THR A 70 -1.84 7.75 8.01
N SER A 71 -1.88 7.94 9.32
CA SER A 71 -0.74 7.71 10.21
C SER A 71 -0.88 6.33 10.82
N LEU A 72 0.10 5.46 10.61
CA LEU A 72 0.08 4.09 11.08
C LEU A 72 1.08 3.88 12.21
N VAL A 73 0.60 3.42 13.35
CA VAL A 73 1.43 3.04 14.49
C VAL A 73 1.25 1.54 14.72
N PHE A 74 2.31 0.76 14.57
CA PHE A 74 2.26 -0.69 14.66
C PHE A 74 2.76 -1.22 16.00
N LYS A 75 2.23 -2.37 16.43
CA LYS A 75 2.93 -3.24 17.36
C LYS A 75 4.19 -3.75 16.66
N THR A 76 5.36 -3.50 17.25
CA THR A 76 6.65 -3.92 16.66
C THR A 76 6.74 -5.43 16.46
N SER A 77 6.09 -6.21 17.32
CA SER A 77 5.98 -7.67 17.20
C SER A 77 5.29 -8.07 15.90
N VAL A 78 4.19 -7.40 15.53
CA VAL A 78 3.46 -7.68 14.30
C VAL A 78 4.29 -7.34 13.07
N LEU A 79 4.94 -6.16 13.02
CA LEU A 79 5.80 -5.82 11.87
C LEU A 79 6.92 -6.82 11.63
N ARG A 80 7.46 -7.44 12.70
CA ARG A 80 8.51 -8.46 12.57
C ARG A 80 8.01 -9.77 11.95
N GLU A 81 6.71 -10.03 11.97
CA GLU A 81 6.12 -11.20 11.30
C GLU A 81 6.05 -11.02 9.77
N PHE A 82 6.08 -9.77 9.29
CA PHE A 82 5.90 -9.41 7.89
C PHE A 82 7.06 -8.55 7.38
N PRO A 83 8.25 -9.14 7.19
CA PRO A 83 9.41 -8.38 6.71
C PRO A 83 9.20 -7.93 5.26
N PHE A 84 9.76 -6.76 4.92
CA PHE A 84 9.86 -6.32 3.54
C PHE A 84 10.73 -7.29 2.74
N PRO A 85 10.31 -7.68 1.52
CA PRO A 85 11.11 -8.55 0.67
C PRO A 85 12.33 -7.81 0.12
N GLU A 86 13.47 -8.49 0.12
CA GLU A 86 14.67 -8.01 -0.56
C GLU A 86 14.64 -8.45 -2.03
N ILE A 87 14.66 -7.48 -2.95
CA ILE A 87 14.61 -7.74 -4.39
C ILE A 87 15.92 -7.31 -5.03
N ALA A 88 16.67 -8.26 -5.57
CA ALA A 88 17.96 -7.97 -6.19
C ALA A 88 17.85 -6.92 -7.31
N GLY A 89 18.60 -5.81 -7.16
CA GLY A 89 18.63 -4.69 -8.09
C GLY A 89 17.51 -3.66 -7.91
N GLU A 90 16.64 -3.80 -6.93
CA GLU A 90 15.60 -2.82 -6.60
C GLU A 90 15.74 -2.32 -5.16
N LYS A 91 15.53 -1.02 -4.96
CA LYS A 91 15.67 -0.35 -3.65
C LYS A 91 14.33 0.06 -3.06
N PHE A 92 13.24 -0.28 -3.72
CA PHE A 92 11.89 0.13 -3.31
C PHE A 92 10.90 -1.03 -3.49
N VAL A 93 10.15 -1.28 -2.46
CA VAL A 93 8.93 -2.10 -2.47
C VAL A 93 7.85 -1.24 -1.83
N THR A 94 6.67 -1.20 -2.45
CA THR A 94 5.56 -0.43 -1.85
C THR A 94 5.19 -0.99 -0.48
N GLU A 95 4.95 -0.09 0.46
CA GLU A 95 4.51 -0.42 1.83
C GLU A 95 3.22 -1.25 1.84
N GLY A 96 2.35 -1.01 0.87
CA GLY A 96 1.13 -1.79 0.67
C GLY A 96 1.39 -3.29 0.57
N TYR A 97 2.57 -3.72 0.10
CA TYR A 97 2.91 -5.14 0.07
C TYR A 97 2.92 -5.77 1.47
N VAL A 98 3.45 -5.08 2.46
CA VAL A 98 3.50 -5.54 3.86
C VAL A 98 2.15 -5.28 4.55
N TYR A 99 1.56 -4.13 4.34
CA TYR A 99 0.31 -3.75 4.99
C TYR A 99 -0.86 -4.65 4.58
N ASP A 100 -0.95 -5.01 3.30
CA ASP A 100 -1.96 -5.95 2.82
C ASP A 100 -1.83 -7.35 3.45
N GLN A 101 -0.62 -7.80 3.80
CA GLN A 101 -0.41 -9.06 4.50
C GLN A 101 -0.87 -8.97 5.96
N ILE A 102 -0.58 -7.85 6.62
CA ILE A 102 -1.04 -7.58 7.99
C ILE A 102 -2.57 -7.58 8.02
N ASP A 103 -3.20 -6.91 7.07
CA ASP A 103 -4.67 -6.81 6.95
C ASP A 103 -5.39 -8.17 6.78
N GLN A 104 -4.66 -9.25 6.35
CA GLN A 104 -5.24 -10.59 6.29
C GLN A 104 -5.41 -11.25 7.67
N LYS A 105 -4.73 -10.73 8.71
CA LYS A 105 -4.71 -11.36 10.05
C LYS A 105 -5.12 -10.42 11.16
N TYR A 106 -4.94 -9.13 10.96
CA TYR A 106 -5.03 -8.12 12.01
C TYR A 106 -5.87 -6.93 11.58
N GLU A 107 -6.35 -6.19 12.56
CA GLU A 107 -7.02 -4.90 12.38
C GLU A 107 -6.26 -3.81 13.14
N PHE A 108 -6.52 -2.56 12.79
CA PHE A 108 -6.09 -1.39 13.55
C PHE A 108 -7.21 -0.89 14.46
N LEU A 109 -6.87 -0.36 15.62
CA LEU A 109 -7.76 0.53 16.37
C LEU A 109 -7.81 1.88 15.64
N ILE A 110 -9.00 2.40 15.41
CA ILE A 110 -9.21 3.68 14.73
C ILE A 110 -9.16 4.81 15.76
N LEU A 111 -8.21 5.74 15.57
CA LEU A 111 -8.12 6.99 16.30
C LEU A 111 -8.49 8.14 15.35
N ASN A 112 -9.68 8.70 15.50
CA ASN A 112 -10.18 9.75 14.61
C ASN A 112 -9.58 11.13 14.93
N ASP A 113 -8.25 11.18 15.07
CA ASP A 113 -7.46 12.35 15.38
C ASP A 113 -6.25 12.47 14.41
N PHE A 114 -5.60 13.63 14.40
CA PHE A 114 -4.38 13.86 13.64
C PHE A 114 -3.16 13.59 14.51
N LEU A 115 -2.24 12.75 14.03
CA LEU A 115 -0.98 12.45 14.72
C LEU A 115 0.21 13.18 14.11
N MET A 116 0.16 13.46 12.82
CA MET A 116 1.22 14.17 12.10
C MET A 116 0.62 15.09 11.04
N ARG A 117 1.41 16.05 10.61
CA ARG A 117 1.15 16.91 9.46
C ARG A 117 2.21 16.67 8.38
N CYS A 118 1.78 16.73 7.13
CA CYS A 118 2.67 16.62 5.97
C CYS A 118 2.30 17.63 4.90
N GLU A 119 3.23 17.86 4.01
CA GLU A 119 3.05 18.63 2.80
C GLU A 119 3.52 17.82 1.60
N TYR A 120 2.67 17.69 0.57
CA TYR A 120 3.10 16.99 -0.64
C TYR A 120 4.15 17.81 -1.39
N GLN A 121 5.32 17.22 -1.56
CA GLN A 121 6.41 17.79 -2.32
C GLN A 121 6.23 17.53 -3.82
N GLU A 122 6.65 18.47 -4.67
CA GLU A 122 6.55 18.32 -6.14
C GLU A 122 7.41 17.17 -6.65
N ASP A 123 8.54 16.90 -6.01
CA ASP A 123 9.48 15.82 -6.33
C ASP A 123 9.26 14.54 -5.50
N GLY A 124 8.24 14.53 -4.62
CA GLY A 124 7.90 13.41 -3.74
C GLY A 124 7.47 12.14 -4.48
N TYR A 125 7.57 11.01 -3.82
CA TYR A 125 7.20 9.69 -4.37
C TYR A 125 5.74 9.63 -4.81
N THR A 126 4.84 10.23 -4.09
CA THR A 126 3.42 10.27 -4.43
C THR A 126 3.16 11.01 -5.74
N THR A 127 3.84 12.15 -5.93
CA THR A 127 3.73 12.96 -7.16
C THR A 127 4.38 12.26 -8.36
N ASN A 128 5.43 11.48 -8.13
CA ASN A 128 6.21 10.77 -9.15
C ASN A 128 5.95 9.26 -9.18
N ALA A 129 4.81 8.79 -8.69
CA ALA A 129 4.48 7.37 -8.62
C ALA A 129 4.68 6.62 -9.95
N ALA A 130 4.39 7.26 -11.11
CA ALA A 130 4.61 6.65 -12.42
C ALA A 130 6.08 6.28 -12.67
N SER A 131 7.03 7.07 -12.17
CA SER A 131 8.47 6.79 -12.31
C SER A 131 8.90 5.58 -11.47
N LEU A 132 8.27 5.38 -10.31
CA LEU A 132 8.55 4.23 -9.45
C LEU A 132 8.16 2.89 -10.09
N TYR A 133 7.06 2.86 -10.86
CA TYR A 133 6.65 1.67 -11.62
C TYR A 133 7.74 1.23 -12.61
N LEU A 134 8.38 2.18 -13.28
CA LEU A 134 9.42 1.89 -14.26
C LEU A 134 10.75 1.56 -13.61
N LYS A 135 11.06 2.21 -12.49
CA LYS A 135 12.35 2.06 -11.81
C LYS A 135 12.43 0.78 -10.97
N TYR A 136 11.31 0.34 -10.40
CA TYR A 136 11.25 -0.81 -9.49
C TYR A 136 10.12 -1.79 -9.87
N PRO A 137 10.11 -2.30 -11.12
CA PRO A 137 8.97 -3.05 -11.64
C PRO A 137 8.80 -4.45 -11.01
N LYS A 138 9.85 -5.07 -10.47
CA LYS A 138 9.74 -6.38 -9.82
C LYS A 138 8.97 -6.28 -8.50
N GLY A 139 9.24 -5.25 -7.69
CA GLY A 139 8.49 -4.98 -6.46
C GLY A 139 7.01 -4.77 -6.73
N TRP A 140 6.69 -4.03 -7.79
CA TRP A 140 5.31 -3.84 -8.22
C TRP A 140 4.66 -5.11 -8.80
N ALA A 141 5.40 -5.94 -9.52
CA ALA A 141 4.89 -7.26 -9.97
C ALA A 141 4.52 -8.13 -8.76
N LEU A 142 5.39 -8.19 -7.76
CA LEU A 142 5.15 -8.91 -6.52
C LEU A 142 3.90 -8.38 -5.78
N PHE A 143 3.77 -7.06 -5.66
CA PHE A 143 2.60 -6.41 -5.06
C PHE A 143 1.31 -6.76 -5.80
N TYR A 144 1.25 -6.64 -7.14
CA TYR A 144 0.03 -6.94 -7.89
C TYR A 144 -0.33 -8.43 -7.89
N ALA A 145 0.66 -9.33 -7.85
CA ALA A 145 0.43 -10.76 -7.69
C ALA A 145 -0.21 -11.07 -6.33
N GLN A 146 0.25 -10.41 -5.26
CA GLN A 146 -0.33 -10.52 -3.92
C GLN A 146 -1.73 -9.90 -3.88
N TYR A 147 -1.89 -8.68 -4.41
CA TYR A 147 -3.17 -7.97 -4.43
C TYR A 147 -4.26 -8.76 -5.18
N TYR A 148 -3.87 -9.44 -6.26
CA TYR A 148 -4.76 -10.38 -6.94
C TYR A 148 -5.24 -11.51 -6.00
N ARG A 149 -4.34 -12.11 -5.21
CA ARG A 149 -4.70 -13.22 -4.31
C ARG A 149 -5.63 -12.77 -3.19
N PHE A 150 -5.43 -11.59 -2.65
CA PHE A 150 -6.16 -11.11 -1.49
C PHE A 150 -7.50 -10.45 -1.85
N TYR A 151 -7.53 -9.66 -2.92
CA TYR A 151 -8.63 -8.73 -3.16
C TYR A 151 -9.36 -8.90 -4.50
N ALA A 152 -8.90 -9.74 -5.41
CA ALA A 152 -9.57 -9.94 -6.69
C ALA A 152 -10.83 -10.82 -6.55
N LYS A 153 -11.96 -10.24 -6.18
CA LYS A 153 -13.22 -10.95 -5.96
C LYS A 153 -13.97 -11.24 -7.27
N SER A 154 -14.02 -10.28 -8.18
CA SER A 154 -14.70 -10.41 -9.48
C SER A 154 -13.75 -10.80 -10.62
N LEU A 155 -14.30 -11.34 -11.73
CA LEU A 155 -13.50 -11.59 -12.93
C LEU A 155 -12.85 -10.31 -13.47
N ARG A 156 -13.57 -9.18 -13.36
CA ARG A 156 -13.05 -7.86 -13.73
C ARG A 156 -11.83 -7.48 -12.91
N ASP A 157 -11.87 -7.68 -11.59
CA ASP A 157 -10.74 -7.40 -10.70
C ASP A 157 -9.57 -8.33 -11.00
N LYS A 158 -9.85 -9.62 -11.22
CA LYS A 158 -8.84 -10.61 -11.61
C LYS A 158 -8.10 -10.20 -12.88
N ILE A 159 -8.83 -9.81 -13.93
CA ILE A 159 -8.23 -9.33 -15.18
C ILE A 159 -7.46 -8.03 -14.96
N LYS A 160 -8.00 -7.08 -14.18
CA LYS A 160 -7.35 -5.81 -13.88
C LYS A 160 -6.01 -6.00 -13.17
N TYR A 161 -5.98 -6.71 -12.05
CA TYR A 161 -4.76 -6.87 -11.25
C TYR A 161 -3.74 -7.77 -11.94
N MET A 162 -4.19 -8.81 -12.64
CA MET A 162 -3.31 -9.63 -13.47
C MET A 162 -2.72 -8.81 -14.65
N GLY A 163 -3.49 -7.92 -15.26
CA GLY A 163 -2.99 -7.00 -16.27
C GLY A 163 -1.88 -6.08 -15.74
N HIS A 164 -2.04 -5.56 -14.52
CA HIS A 164 -0.97 -4.80 -13.86
C HIS A 164 0.27 -5.67 -13.59
N TYR A 165 0.10 -6.88 -13.06
CA TYR A 165 1.18 -7.84 -12.87
C TYR A 165 1.97 -8.08 -14.17
N ILE A 166 1.26 -8.40 -15.26
CA ILE A 166 1.87 -8.65 -16.58
C ILE A 166 2.64 -7.41 -17.05
N SER A 167 2.05 -6.21 -16.93
CA SER A 167 2.73 -4.98 -17.33
C SER A 167 4.02 -4.73 -16.56
N MET A 168 4.05 -5.01 -15.27
CA MET A 168 5.25 -4.90 -14.45
C MET A 168 6.29 -5.97 -14.79
N CYS A 169 5.87 -7.21 -15.07
CA CYS A 169 6.78 -8.26 -15.57
C CYS A 169 7.43 -7.86 -16.90
N MET A 170 6.69 -7.18 -17.79
CA MET A 170 7.25 -6.66 -19.04
C MET A 170 8.30 -5.56 -18.80
N PHE A 171 8.05 -4.60 -17.89
CA PHE A 171 9.05 -3.59 -17.50
C PHE A 171 10.28 -4.21 -16.84
N ALA A 172 10.08 -5.22 -16.00
CA ALA A 172 11.15 -5.98 -15.36
C ALA A 172 11.90 -6.91 -16.31
N LYS A 173 11.46 -7.03 -17.58
CA LYS A 173 11.99 -7.97 -18.59
C LYS A 173 12.01 -9.42 -18.09
N ILE A 174 11.01 -9.80 -17.31
CA ILE A 174 10.86 -11.19 -16.83
C ILE A 174 10.49 -12.09 -18.01
N PRO A 175 11.21 -13.21 -18.23
CA PRO A 175 10.88 -14.17 -19.29
C PRO A 175 9.44 -14.68 -19.18
N LEU A 176 8.76 -14.87 -20.33
CA LEU A 176 7.35 -15.26 -20.37
C LEU A 176 7.07 -16.53 -19.55
N PHE A 177 7.89 -17.57 -19.69
CA PHE A 177 7.70 -18.80 -18.93
C PHE A 177 7.74 -18.55 -17.42
N LYS A 178 8.67 -17.70 -16.95
CA LYS A 178 8.78 -17.33 -15.54
C LYS A 178 7.58 -16.49 -15.09
N MET A 179 7.14 -15.53 -15.92
CA MET A 179 5.94 -14.73 -15.64
C MET A 179 4.71 -15.62 -15.43
N PHE A 180 4.50 -16.62 -16.28
CA PHE A 180 3.38 -17.55 -16.13
C PHE A 180 3.54 -18.50 -14.94
N ASN A 181 4.75 -19.01 -14.71
CA ASN A 181 5.02 -19.92 -13.59
C ASN A 181 4.83 -19.23 -12.23
N ASP A 182 5.28 -17.98 -12.10
CA ASP A 182 5.19 -17.21 -10.86
C ASP A 182 3.81 -16.52 -10.67
N SER A 183 2.96 -16.57 -11.71
CA SER A 183 1.65 -15.90 -11.68
C SER A 183 0.67 -16.56 -10.70
N PRO A 184 -0.23 -15.80 -10.09
CA PRO A 184 -1.31 -16.36 -9.26
C PRO A 184 -2.26 -17.32 -10.00
N SER A 185 -2.39 -17.17 -11.32
CA SER A 185 -3.25 -18.04 -12.15
C SER A 185 -2.82 -17.94 -13.62
N VAL A 186 -2.38 -19.05 -14.18
CA VAL A 186 -1.97 -19.13 -15.59
C VAL A 186 -3.13 -18.81 -16.53
N ILE A 187 -4.32 -19.35 -16.26
CA ILE A 187 -5.51 -19.12 -17.10
C ILE A 187 -5.88 -17.64 -17.13
N ILE A 188 -5.95 -16.99 -15.97
CA ILE A 188 -6.27 -15.56 -15.92
C ILE A 188 -5.14 -14.74 -16.53
N SER A 189 -3.89 -15.15 -16.40
CA SER A 189 -2.76 -14.47 -17.06
C SER A 189 -2.92 -14.46 -18.58
N LEU A 190 -3.27 -15.59 -19.18
CA LEU A 190 -3.51 -15.68 -20.63
C LEU A 190 -4.64 -14.73 -21.09
N ILE A 191 -5.76 -14.73 -20.38
CA ILE A 191 -6.92 -13.85 -20.65
C ILE A 191 -6.54 -12.37 -20.47
N SER A 192 -5.62 -12.07 -19.53
CA SER A 192 -5.26 -10.70 -19.16
C SER A 192 -4.13 -10.08 -20.00
N ILE A 193 -3.56 -10.81 -20.97
CA ILE A 193 -2.50 -10.28 -21.86
C ILE A 193 -2.90 -8.96 -22.52
N PRO A 194 -4.10 -8.81 -23.12
CA PRO A 194 -4.50 -7.54 -23.73
C PRO A 194 -4.54 -6.38 -22.72
N ALA A 195 -5.03 -6.64 -21.49
CA ALA A 195 -5.03 -5.65 -20.42
C ALA A 195 -3.59 -5.28 -19.99
N GLY A 196 -2.71 -6.27 -19.88
CA GLY A 196 -1.29 -6.06 -19.57
C GLY A 196 -0.58 -5.19 -20.59
N LEU A 197 -0.80 -5.44 -21.89
CA LEU A 197 -0.26 -4.63 -22.98
C LEU A 197 -0.80 -3.19 -22.95
N LYS A 198 -2.09 -3.00 -22.65
CA LYS A 198 -2.71 -1.69 -22.49
C LYS A 198 -2.07 -0.91 -21.34
N PHE A 199 -1.92 -1.53 -20.16
CA PHE A 199 -1.27 -0.88 -19.00
C PHE A 199 0.20 -0.57 -19.30
N TYR A 200 0.94 -1.49 -19.90
CA TYR A 200 2.33 -1.27 -20.29
C TYR A 200 2.49 -0.04 -21.20
N LYS A 201 1.67 0.07 -22.27
CA LYS A 201 1.68 1.24 -23.16
C LYS A 201 1.36 2.54 -22.42
N ARG A 202 0.32 2.52 -21.56
CA ARG A 202 -0.09 3.68 -20.76
C ARG A 202 1.01 4.17 -19.82
N PHE A 203 1.64 3.26 -19.06
CA PHE A 203 2.72 3.64 -18.15
C PHE A 203 3.95 4.15 -18.90
N LYS A 204 4.27 3.55 -20.04
CA LYS A 204 5.37 3.99 -20.89
C LYS A 204 5.13 5.40 -21.44
N SER A 205 3.93 5.70 -21.93
CA SER A 205 3.60 7.05 -22.44
C SER A 205 3.65 8.11 -21.33
N ASN A 206 3.08 7.83 -20.17
CA ASN A 206 3.09 8.77 -19.05
C ASN A 206 4.50 9.11 -18.54
N ALA A 207 5.46 8.21 -18.69
CA ALA A 207 6.85 8.45 -18.33
C ALA A 207 7.64 9.24 -19.39
N SER A 208 7.17 9.25 -20.64
CA SER A 208 7.82 9.99 -21.74
C SER A 208 7.35 11.44 -21.85
N THR A 209 6.33 11.83 -21.08
CA THR A 209 5.69 13.15 -21.13
C THR A 209 6.16 14.07 -19.97
N LYS A 210 7.05 13.58 -19.13
CA LYS A 210 7.77 14.33 -18.07
C LYS A 210 9.27 14.34 -18.39
#